data_6aec16a9f9658ddc9c2c3de9ae43ef41
#
_entry.id   6aec16a9f9658ddc9c2c3de9ae43ef41
#
_cell.length_a   1.000
_cell.length_b   1.000
_cell.length_c   1.000
_cell.angle_alpha   90.00
_cell.angle_beta   90.00
_cell.angle_gamma   90.00
#
_symmetry.space_group_name_H-M   'P 1'
#
loop_
_entity.id
_entity.type
_entity.pdbx_description
1 polymer ?
#
loop_
_entity_poly.entity_id
_entity_poly.type
_entity_poly.pdbx_seq_one_letter_code
_entity_poly.pdbx_strand_id
1 'polypeptide(L)' 'NGMSLGLPEEVDVLIDSDVRVQAKVRKTMGAWMLPSEDVDLQVIKRDRGETLVVMRFDDWLNDYRRLMELEGRL' A
#
# COMPACT_ATOMS: atom_id res chain seq x y z
N ASN A 1 -13.59 -9.17 11.83
CA ASN A 1 -12.94 -8.22 10.99
C ASN A 1 -12.30 -7.15 11.85
N GLY A 2 -11.48 -6.34 11.26
CA GLY A 2 -10.52 -5.52 11.99
C GLY A 2 -11.06 -4.47 12.92
N MET A 3 -12.33 -4.33 12.97
CA MET A 3 -12.92 -3.27 13.76
C MET A 3 -12.71 -3.40 15.24
N SER A 4 -12.38 -4.58 15.68
CA SER A 4 -12.29 -4.85 17.10
C SER A 4 -11.22 -4.05 17.82
N LEU A 5 -10.33 -3.39 17.09
CA LEU A 5 -9.25 -2.63 17.71
C LEU A 5 -9.45 -1.13 17.61
N GLY A 6 -10.67 -0.69 17.38
CA GLY A 6 -10.94 0.73 17.25
C GLY A 6 -10.54 1.32 15.91
N LEU A 7 -10.28 0.49 14.93
CA LEU A 7 -9.95 0.94 13.59
C LEU A 7 -11.20 1.38 12.84
N PRO A 8 -11.10 2.35 11.93
CA PRO A 8 -12.19 2.64 11.02
C PRO A 8 -12.59 1.40 10.26
N GLU A 9 -13.85 1.31 9.86
CA GLU A 9 -14.37 0.12 9.18
C GLU A 9 -13.60 -0.25 7.92
N GLU A 10 -13.07 0.74 7.21
CA GLU A 10 -12.35 0.50 5.98
C GLU A 10 -10.92 0.05 6.19
N VAL A 11 -10.43 0.04 7.43
CA VAL A 11 -9.05 -0.37 7.72
C VAL A 11 -9.04 -1.80 8.22
N ASP A 12 -8.41 -2.68 7.45
CA ASP A 12 -8.32 -4.10 7.80
C ASP A 12 -7.11 -4.44 8.65
N VAL A 13 -6.01 -3.73 8.45
CA VAL A 13 -4.73 -4.04 9.10
C VAL A 13 -3.99 -2.76 9.41
N LEU A 14 -3.31 -2.74 10.56
CA LEU A 14 -2.34 -1.69 10.89
C LEU A 14 -0.95 -2.30 10.86
N ILE A 15 -0.05 -1.63 10.16
CA ILE A 15 1.36 -2.03 10.15
C ILE A 15 2.11 -1.09 11.08
N ASP A 16 2.73 -1.66 12.11
CA ASP A 16 3.47 -0.90 13.13
C ASP A 16 2.65 0.22 13.76
N SER A 17 1.34 0.06 13.79
CA SER A 17 0.40 1.05 14.32
C SER A 17 0.39 2.37 13.57
N ASP A 18 1.17 2.48 12.50
CA ASP A 18 1.29 3.72 11.73
C ASP A 18 0.61 3.67 10.37
N VAL A 19 0.66 2.52 9.70
CA VAL A 19 0.16 2.41 8.33
C VAL A 19 -1.17 1.68 8.33
N ARG A 20 -2.20 2.40 7.96
CA ARG A 20 -3.56 1.83 7.87
C ARG A 20 -3.74 1.20 6.52
N VAL A 21 -4.08 -0.07 6.51
CA VAL A 21 -4.20 -0.85 5.28
C VAL A 21 -5.63 -1.33 5.10
N GLN A 22 -6.16 -1.14 3.90
CA GLN A 22 -7.39 -1.77 3.50
C GLN A 22 -7.06 -2.78 2.41
N ALA A 23 -7.38 -4.03 2.63
CA ALA A 23 -7.11 -5.08 1.66
C ALA A 23 -8.38 -5.37 0.88
N LYS A 24 -8.24 -5.46 -0.43
CA LYS A 24 -9.34 -5.80 -1.32
C LYS A 24 -8.89 -6.84 -2.32
N VAL A 25 -9.73 -7.84 -2.52
CA VAL A 25 -9.47 -8.86 -3.53
C VAL A 25 -10.43 -8.61 -4.68
N ARG A 26 -9.88 -8.47 -5.87
CA ARG A 26 -10.66 -8.28 -7.07
C ARG A 26 -10.35 -9.38 -8.06
N LYS A 27 -11.37 -9.88 -8.72
CA LYS A 27 -11.18 -10.90 -9.73
C LYS A 27 -10.36 -10.38 -10.90
N THR A 28 -10.59 -9.12 -11.26
CA THR A 28 -9.86 -8.48 -12.34
C THR A 28 -9.49 -7.06 -11.94
N MET A 29 -8.41 -6.57 -12.51
CA MET A 29 -7.99 -5.18 -12.36
C MET A 29 -7.62 -4.64 -13.71
N GLY A 30 -7.79 -3.33 -13.89
CA GLY A 30 -7.38 -2.69 -15.13
C GLY A 30 -5.89 -2.87 -15.36
N ALA A 31 -5.53 -3.39 -16.53
CA ALA A 31 -4.12 -3.64 -16.83
C ALA A 31 -3.27 -2.37 -16.75
N TRP A 32 -3.85 -1.23 -17.08
CA TRP A 32 -3.12 0.03 -17.04
C TRP A 32 -2.72 0.46 -15.62
N MET A 33 -3.33 -0.14 -14.61
CA MET A 33 -3.01 0.16 -13.24
C MET A 33 -1.82 -0.64 -12.71
N LEU A 34 -1.45 -1.68 -13.42
CA LEU A 34 -0.43 -2.61 -12.91
C LEU A 34 0.93 -2.30 -13.48
N PRO A 35 1.98 -2.23 -12.65
CA PRO A 35 3.34 -2.07 -13.20
C PRO A 35 3.72 -3.31 -13.99
N SER A 36 4.40 -3.12 -15.11
CA SER A 36 4.93 -4.24 -15.88
C SER A 36 6.09 -4.87 -15.13
N GLU A 37 6.57 -6.00 -15.62
CA GLU A 37 7.68 -6.72 -14.98
C GLU A 37 8.93 -5.85 -14.83
N ASP A 38 9.15 -4.95 -15.76
CA ASP A 38 10.34 -4.10 -15.76
C ASP A 38 10.17 -2.83 -14.95
N VAL A 39 8.99 -2.63 -14.37
CA VAL A 39 8.66 -1.39 -13.67
C VAL A 39 8.43 -1.70 -12.19
N ASP A 40 9.09 -0.95 -11.33
CA ASP A 40 8.98 -1.16 -9.89
C ASP A 40 7.71 -0.56 -9.30
N LEU A 41 7.31 0.57 -9.81
CA LEU A 41 6.09 1.20 -9.34
C LEU A 41 5.44 2.00 -10.46
N GLN A 42 4.14 2.18 -10.33
CA GLN A 42 3.35 2.96 -11.27
C GLN A 42 2.81 4.18 -10.54
N VAL A 43 3.01 5.34 -11.10
CA VAL A 43 2.45 6.57 -10.54
C VAL A 43 1.22 6.94 -11.34
N ILE A 44 0.12 7.12 -10.65
CA ILE A 44 -1.15 7.47 -11.29
C ILE A 44 -1.63 8.78 -10.71
N LYS A 45 -1.87 9.75 -11.56
CA LYS A 45 -2.39 11.05 -11.13
C LYS A 45 -3.78 11.26 -11.70
N ARG A 46 -4.72 11.52 -10.80
CA ARG A 46 -6.06 11.94 -11.23
C ARG A 46 -6.01 13.41 -11.65
N ASP A 47 -6.80 13.73 -12.66
CA ASP A 47 -6.96 15.13 -13.05
C ASP A 47 -7.54 15.88 -11.85
N ARG A 48 -6.87 16.94 -11.43
CA ARG A 48 -7.27 17.75 -10.28
C ARG A 48 -7.42 16.94 -8.98
N GLY A 49 -6.72 15.83 -8.90
CA GLY A 49 -6.77 14.98 -7.73
C GLY A 49 -5.39 14.64 -7.23
N GLU A 50 -5.36 13.71 -6.30
CA GLU A 50 -4.11 13.28 -5.70
C GLU A 50 -3.32 12.38 -6.63
N THR A 51 -2.04 12.26 -6.36
CA THR A 51 -1.16 11.34 -7.05
C THR A 51 -1.05 10.06 -6.22
N LEU A 52 -1.23 8.93 -6.87
CA LEU A 52 -1.21 7.63 -6.22
C LEU A 52 -0.06 6.80 -6.74
N VAL A 53 0.39 5.88 -5.92
CA VAL A 53 1.43 4.94 -6.30
C VAL A 53 0.87 3.53 -6.22
N VAL A 54 1.11 2.75 -7.27
CA VAL A 54 0.78 1.32 -7.30
C VAL A 54 2.09 0.56 -7.40
N MET A 55 2.34 -0.33 -6.48
CA MET A 55 3.54 -1.16 -6.50
C MET A 55 3.22 -2.50 -5.87
N ARG A 56 4.09 -3.46 -6.08
CA ARG A 56 3.90 -4.78 -5.50
C ARG A 56 4.05 -4.69 -3.99
N PHE A 57 3.17 -5.36 -3.28
CA PHE A 57 3.15 -5.28 -1.83
C PHE A 57 4.47 -5.72 -1.20
N ASP A 58 5.06 -6.78 -1.73
CA ASP A 58 6.34 -7.28 -1.20
C ASP A 58 7.45 -6.25 -1.35
N ASP A 59 7.48 -5.54 -2.48
CA ASP A 59 8.48 -4.49 -2.69
C ASP A 59 8.28 -3.34 -1.73
N TRP A 60 7.03 -2.94 -1.54
CA TRP A 60 6.72 -1.88 -0.59
C TRP A 60 7.14 -2.27 0.83
N LEU A 61 6.86 -3.50 1.20
CA LEU A 61 7.16 -3.98 2.53
C LEU A 61 8.67 -3.98 2.79
N ASN A 62 9.45 -4.40 1.80
CA ASN A 62 10.90 -4.38 1.90
C ASN A 62 11.43 -2.96 2.06
N ASP A 63 10.89 -2.02 1.29
CA ASP A 63 11.29 -0.62 1.38
C ASP A 63 10.91 -0.02 2.72
N TYR A 64 9.73 -0.34 3.19
CA TYR A 64 9.26 0.14 4.49
C TYR A 64 10.17 -0.36 5.61
N ARG A 65 10.52 -1.63 5.60
CA ARG A 65 11.42 -2.19 6.60
C ARG A 65 12.78 -1.53 6.58
N ARG A 66 13.30 -1.26 5.39
CA ARG A 66 14.58 -0.59 5.25
C ARG A 66 14.54 0.82 5.84
N LEU A 67 13.46 1.54 5.59
CA LEU A 67 13.29 2.87 6.17
C LEU A 67 13.22 2.80 7.69
N MET A 68 12.51 1.82 8.22
CA MET A 68 12.40 1.68 9.67
C MET A 68 13.74 1.35 10.29
N GLU A 69 14.56 0.52 9.65
CA GLU A 69 15.90 0.23 10.13
C GLU A 69 16.77 1.47 10.14
N LEU A 70 16.69 2.28 9.09
CA LEU A 70 17.46 3.51 9.00
C LEU A 70 17.06 4.52 10.06
N GLU A 71 15.80 4.49 10.47
CA GLU A 71 15.30 5.37 11.54
C GLU A 71 15.51 4.77 12.93
N GLY A 72 16.05 3.57 13.01
CA GLY A 72 16.26 2.93 14.29
C GLY A 72 14.98 2.37 14.93
N ARG A 73 13.94 2.14 14.15
CA ARG A 73 12.65 1.67 14.67
C ARG A 73 12.48 0.15 14.63
N LEU A 74 13.37 -0.55 13.99
CA LEU A 74 13.36 -2.01 13.96
C LEU A 74 14.67 -2.55 14.49
#